data_3245239dc6934e715b5df0938e024dde
#
_entry.id   3245239dc6934e715b5df0938e024dde
#
_cell.length_a   1.000
_cell.length_b   1.000
_cell.length_c   1.000
_cell.angle_alpha   90.00
_cell.angle_beta   90.00
_cell.angle_gamma   90.00
#
_symmetry.space_group_name_H-M   'P 1'
#
loop_
_entity.id
_entity.type
_entity.pdbx_description
1 polymer ?
#
loop_
_entity_poly.entity_id
_entity_poly.type
_entity_poly.pdbx_seq_one_letter_code
_entity_poly.pdbx_strand_id
1 'polypeptide(L)'
;QFEKLDLLLRECGGTIQTFQVLNNGISKSVFYAYVKERGLEQASHGVYVSPDTWTDAMFLLHLRCGQAVFSHETALFFHDLTDREPLKYTITVRTGYNPSRLQEDGFQVYTVKKDLHEIGITTMLTSFGHSVPVYDMERTICDLLRSRKNIEMQVFQDALKQYAKRKDKNLRMLMKYAAMFHVEKILRLYLEMLL
;
A
#
# COMPACT_ATOMS: atom_id res chain seq x y z
N GLN A 1 33.03 -6.38 -7.62
CA GLN A 1 31.86 -6.39 -6.72
C GLN A 1 31.01 -5.12 -6.87
N PHE A 2 31.63 -3.96 -7.12
CA PHE A 2 30.91 -2.69 -7.35
C PHE A 2 30.08 -2.72 -8.64
N GLU A 3 30.59 -3.28 -9.74
CA GLU A 3 29.82 -3.48 -10.98
C GLU A 3 28.55 -4.32 -10.76
N LYS A 4 28.64 -5.34 -9.90
CA LYS A 4 27.48 -6.15 -9.52
C LYS A 4 26.45 -5.33 -8.71
N LEU A 5 26.93 -4.43 -7.84
CA LEU A 5 26.08 -3.51 -7.09
C LEU A 5 25.47 -2.43 -7.98
N ASP A 6 26.20 -1.92 -8.97
CA ASP A 6 25.68 -0.97 -9.97
C ASP A 6 24.55 -1.59 -10.79
N LEU A 7 24.69 -2.86 -11.20
CA LEU A 7 23.66 -3.62 -11.88
C LEU A 7 22.41 -3.81 -10.99
N LEU A 8 22.62 -4.29 -9.77
CA LEU A 8 21.53 -4.50 -8.81
C LEU A 8 20.77 -3.21 -8.49
N LEU A 9 21.49 -2.10 -8.33
CA LEU A 9 20.89 -0.78 -8.09
C LEU A 9 20.03 -0.33 -9.28
N ARG A 10 20.50 -0.55 -10.52
CA ARG A 10 19.71 -0.23 -11.73
C ARG A 10 18.47 -1.11 -11.87
N GLU A 11 18.61 -2.42 -11.67
CA GLU A 11 17.48 -3.36 -11.72
C GLU A 11 16.41 -3.05 -10.67
N CYS A 12 16.81 -2.51 -9.52
CA CYS A 12 15.92 -2.09 -8.45
C CYS A 12 15.49 -0.61 -8.55
N GLY A 13 15.62 0.02 -9.72
CA GLY A 13 15.15 1.38 -9.94
C GLY A 13 15.81 2.44 -9.06
N GLY A 14 17.10 2.27 -8.75
CA GLY A 14 17.86 3.21 -7.91
C GLY A 14 17.68 3.02 -6.39
N THR A 15 16.99 1.97 -5.98
CA THR A 15 16.80 1.63 -4.55
C THR A 15 17.42 0.26 -4.28
N ILE A 16 18.20 0.13 -3.22
CA ILE A 16 18.89 -1.12 -2.86
C ILE A 16 18.76 -1.39 -1.36
N GLN A 17 18.52 -2.66 -1.00
CA GLN A 17 18.43 -3.08 0.39
C GLN A 17 19.67 -3.86 0.83
N THR A 18 20.13 -3.63 2.05
CA THR A 18 21.23 -4.40 2.65
C THR A 18 20.98 -5.92 2.59
N PHE A 19 19.74 -6.35 2.85
CA PHE A 19 19.34 -7.75 2.77
C PHE A 19 19.54 -8.35 1.36
N GLN A 20 19.14 -7.63 0.31
CA GLN A 20 19.32 -8.08 -1.08
C GLN A 20 20.80 -8.23 -1.41
N VAL A 21 21.63 -7.28 -0.96
CA VAL A 21 23.07 -7.30 -1.18
C VAL A 21 23.73 -8.53 -0.54
N LEU A 22 23.37 -8.82 0.71
CA LEU A 22 23.89 -9.98 1.44
C LEU A 22 23.45 -11.29 0.79
N ASN A 23 22.21 -11.40 0.33
CA ASN A 23 21.72 -12.58 -0.38
C ASN A 23 22.43 -12.80 -1.73
N ASN A 24 22.96 -11.73 -2.33
CA ASN A 24 23.78 -11.81 -3.53
C ASN A 24 25.28 -12.11 -3.24
N GLY A 25 25.60 -12.46 -1.99
CA GLY A 25 26.95 -12.87 -1.58
C GLY A 25 27.93 -11.71 -1.43
N ILE A 26 27.47 -10.48 -1.31
CA ILE A 26 28.32 -9.30 -1.11
C ILE A 26 28.32 -8.96 0.38
N SER A 27 29.51 -8.75 0.95
CA SER A 27 29.65 -8.44 2.38
C SER A 27 29.16 -7.04 2.74
N LYS A 28 28.76 -6.85 4.00
CA LYS A 28 28.35 -5.53 4.52
C LYS A 28 29.44 -4.46 4.35
N SER A 29 30.69 -4.81 4.58
CA SER A 29 31.82 -3.88 4.46
C SER A 29 31.96 -3.33 3.05
N VAL A 30 31.87 -4.21 2.05
CA VAL A 30 31.90 -3.81 0.63
C VAL A 30 30.68 -2.95 0.27
N PHE A 31 29.52 -3.33 0.77
CA PHE A 31 28.31 -2.56 0.53
C PHE A 31 28.38 -1.15 1.12
N TYR A 32 28.82 -0.99 2.36
CA TYR A 32 28.95 0.35 2.95
C TYR A 32 30.05 1.20 2.30
N ALA A 33 31.13 0.59 1.82
CA ALA A 33 32.12 1.28 0.98
C ALA A 33 31.49 1.78 -0.32
N TYR A 34 30.67 0.94 -0.96
CA TYR A 34 29.92 1.30 -2.16
C TYR A 34 28.92 2.45 -1.92
N VAL A 35 28.12 2.36 -0.83
CA VAL A 35 27.18 3.43 -0.42
C VAL A 35 27.90 4.78 -0.32
N LYS A 36 29.05 4.79 0.33
CA LYS A 36 29.86 6.01 0.49
C LYS A 36 30.42 6.51 -0.84
N GLU A 37 30.95 5.62 -1.66
CA GLU A 37 31.58 5.99 -2.95
C GLU A 37 30.55 6.50 -3.96
N ARG A 38 29.35 5.88 -4.03
CA ARG A 38 28.28 6.28 -4.92
C ARG A 38 27.38 7.38 -4.34
N GLY A 39 27.59 7.82 -3.11
CA GLY A 39 26.80 8.85 -2.44
C GLY A 39 25.34 8.43 -2.23
N LEU A 40 25.08 7.14 -2.00
CA LEU A 40 23.71 6.69 -1.75
C LEU A 40 23.18 7.24 -0.42
N GLU A 41 21.94 7.67 -0.40
CA GLU A 41 21.26 8.18 0.79
C GLU A 41 20.48 7.08 1.50
N GLN A 42 20.55 7.05 2.81
CA GLN A 42 19.76 6.11 3.60
C GLN A 42 18.33 6.60 3.75
N ALA A 43 17.39 6.03 2.99
CA ALA A 43 15.97 6.35 3.05
C ALA A 43 15.28 5.75 4.29
N SER A 44 15.71 4.55 4.72
CA SER A 44 15.27 3.91 5.96
C SER A 44 16.30 2.88 6.41
N HIS A 45 16.05 2.21 7.55
CA HIS A 45 16.99 1.19 8.05
C HIS A 45 17.22 0.09 7.02
N GLY A 46 18.46 -0.03 6.56
CA GLY A 46 18.87 -1.01 5.56
C GLY A 46 18.39 -0.76 4.13
N VAL A 47 17.80 0.40 3.84
CA VAL A 47 17.34 0.81 2.50
C VAL A 47 18.10 2.06 2.06
N TYR A 48 18.71 2.00 0.89
CA TYR A 48 19.51 3.08 0.32
C TYR A 48 19.01 3.42 -1.08
N VAL A 49 19.00 4.71 -1.40
CA VAL A 49 18.56 5.24 -2.69
C VAL A 49 19.66 6.05 -3.36
N SER A 50 19.71 6.00 -4.68
CA SER A 50 20.60 6.86 -5.46
C SER A 50 20.12 8.32 -5.37
N PRO A 51 21.03 9.30 -5.23
CA PRO A 51 20.65 10.72 -5.18
C PRO A 51 19.94 11.21 -6.45
N ASP A 52 20.15 10.54 -7.57
CA ASP A 52 19.53 10.86 -8.86
C ASP A 52 18.15 10.19 -9.06
N THR A 53 17.67 9.45 -8.07
CA THR A 53 16.42 8.68 -8.17
C THR A 53 15.28 9.45 -7.47
N TRP A 54 14.16 9.61 -8.18
CA TRP A 54 12.93 10.11 -7.58
C TRP A 54 12.43 9.14 -6.50
N THR A 55 12.14 9.68 -5.32
CA THR A 55 11.70 8.88 -4.18
C THR A 55 10.26 8.42 -4.35
N ASP A 56 10.04 7.10 -4.42
CA ASP A 56 8.73 6.48 -4.34
C ASP A 56 8.38 6.19 -2.87
N ALA A 57 7.64 7.11 -2.26
CA ALA A 57 7.28 7.01 -0.85
C ALA A 57 6.45 5.76 -0.52
N MET A 58 5.59 5.31 -1.45
CA MET A 58 4.79 4.10 -1.28
C MET A 58 5.66 2.84 -1.28
N PHE A 59 6.58 2.75 -2.21
CA PHE A 59 7.50 1.61 -2.28
C PHE A 59 8.46 1.58 -1.09
N LEU A 60 9.00 2.71 -0.67
CA LEU A 60 9.85 2.80 0.52
C LEU A 60 9.09 2.38 1.79
N LEU A 61 7.83 2.75 1.92
CA LEU A 61 6.98 2.27 3.01
C LEU A 61 6.85 0.75 2.97
N HIS A 62 6.56 0.16 1.81
CA HIS A 62 6.45 -1.29 1.64
C HIS A 62 7.74 -2.02 2.04
N LEU A 63 8.90 -1.50 1.63
CA LEU A 63 10.20 -2.07 2.01
C LEU A 63 10.46 -2.01 3.52
N ARG A 64 10.02 -0.94 4.17
CA ARG A 64 10.21 -0.71 5.61
C ARG A 64 9.22 -1.47 6.47
N CYS A 65 7.98 -1.57 6.04
CA CYS A 65 6.88 -2.19 6.77
C CYS A 65 6.12 -3.17 5.86
N GLY A 66 6.64 -4.39 5.72
CA GLY A 66 6.09 -5.41 4.82
C GLY A 66 4.67 -5.86 5.13
N GLN A 67 4.14 -5.55 6.32
CA GLN A 67 2.74 -5.81 6.65
C GLN A 67 1.78 -4.65 6.30
N ALA A 68 2.28 -3.48 5.95
CA ALA A 68 1.44 -2.36 5.56
C ALA A 68 0.79 -2.64 4.20
N VAL A 69 -0.52 -2.56 4.12
CA VAL A 69 -1.30 -2.70 2.89
C VAL A 69 -2.01 -1.37 2.62
N PHE A 70 -1.86 -0.81 1.43
CA PHE A 70 -2.58 0.40 1.04
C PHE A 70 -4.08 0.14 1.00
N SER A 71 -4.85 1.03 1.61
CA SER A 71 -6.27 0.81 1.91
C SER A 71 -7.10 2.08 1.78
N HIS A 72 -8.42 1.97 1.97
CA HIS A 72 -9.35 3.09 2.01
C HIS A 72 -9.19 4.05 0.82
N GLU A 73 -9.02 5.33 1.04
CA GLU A 73 -8.93 6.34 -0.02
C GLU A 73 -7.74 6.13 -0.96
N THR A 74 -6.61 5.65 -0.45
CA THR A 74 -5.46 5.31 -1.31
C THR A 74 -5.76 4.11 -2.21
N ALA A 75 -6.44 3.09 -1.71
CA ALA A 75 -6.88 1.96 -2.54
C ALA A 75 -7.93 2.39 -3.58
N LEU A 76 -8.85 3.29 -3.22
CA LEU A 76 -9.79 3.87 -4.20
C LEU A 76 -9.06 4.54 -5.37
N PHE A 77 -8.01 5.30 -5.06
CA PHE A 77 -7.20 5.96 -6.07
C PHE A 77 -6.48 4.95 -6.98
N PHE A 78 -5.87 3.90 -6.41
CA PHE A 78 -5.25 2.83 -7.18
C PHE A 78 -6.21 2.12 -8.14
N HIS A 79 -7.46 1.97 -7.74
CA HIS A 79 -8.49 1.27 -8.53
C HIS A 79 -9.32 2.17 -9.43
N ASP A 80 -8.95 3.45 -9.56
CA ASP A 80 -9.72 4.45 -10.34
C ASP A 80 -11.20 4.56 -9.89
N LEU A 81 -11.46 4.38 -8.59
CA LEU A 81 -12.77 4.57 -7.98
C LEU A 81 -12.96 5.99 -7.42
N THR A 82 -11.94 6.81 -7.51
CA THR A 82 -11.95 8.25 -7.22
C THR A 82 -10.95 8.97 -8.10
N ASP A 83 -11.26 10.21 -8.47
CA ASP A 83 -10.35 11.09 -9.21
C ASP A 83 -9.44 11.91 -8.27
N ARG A 84 -9.67 11.81 -6.96
CA ARG A 84 -8.92 12.56 -5.95
C ARG A 84 -7.73 11.75 -5.47
N GLU A 85 -6.53 12.26 -5.71
CA GLU A 85 -5.35 11.76 -5.05
C GLU A 85 -5.43 12.06 -3.55
N PRO A 86 -5.25 11.08 -2.66
CA PRO A 86 -5.35 11.30 -1.22
C PRO A 86 -4.22 12.22 -0.74
N LEU A 87 -4.56 13.20 0.11
CA LEU A 87 -3.57 14.10 0.73
C LEU A 87 -2.58 13.37 1.64
N LYS A 88 -3.04 12.27 2.24
CA LYS A 88 -2.23 11.35 3.04
C LYS A 88 -2.49 9.93 2.56
N TYR A 89 -1.44 9.17 2.34
CA TYR A 89 -1.60 7.76 2.01
C TYR A 89 -2.16 6.99 3.20
N THR A 90 -3.18 6.20 2.94
CA THR A 90 -3.87 5.39 3.92
C THR A 90 -3.42 3.95 3.84
N ILE A 91 -3.05 3.38 4.97
CA ILE A 91 -2.59 2.01 5.11
C ILE A 91 -3.31 1.29 6.24
N THR A 92 -3.38 -0.02 6.13
CA THR A 92 -3.87 -0.90 7.17
C THR A 92 -2.76 -1.84 7.62
N VAL A 93 -2.58 -1.96 8.93
CA VAL A 93 -1.65 -2.87 9.59
C VAL A 93 -2.40 -3.79 10.56
N ARG A 94 -1.74 -4.83 11.04
CA ARG A 94 -2.34 -5.76 12.01
C ARG A 94 -2.49 -5.10 13.38
N THR A 95 -3.58 -5.40 14.07
CA THR A 95 -3.77 -5.03 15.48
C THR A 95 -2.57 -5.49 16.30
N GLY A 96 -2.08 -4.63 17.18
CA GLY A 96 -0.87 -4.88 17.98
C GLY A 96 0.41 -4.25 17.40
N TYR A 97 0.39 -3.78 16.16
CA TYR A 97 1.48 -2.99 15.61
C TYR A 97 1.42 -1.55 16.17
N ASN A 98 2.56 -1.00 16.57
CA ASN A 98 2.63 0.39 17.00
C ASN A 98 2.70 1.35 15.79
N PRO A 99 1.64 2.11 15.49
CA PRO A 99 1.57 2.93 14.30
C PRO A 99 2.25 4.29 14.43
N SER A 100 2.73 4.67 15.62
CA SER A 100 3.17 6.05 15.93
C SER A 100 4.16 6.58 14.90
N ARG A 101 5.18 5.79 14.56
CA ARG A 101 6.20 6.21 13.59
C ARG A 101 5.62 6.38 12.17
N LEU A 102 4.69 5.54 11.77
CA LEU A 102 4.04 5.66 10.46
C LEU A 102 3.15 6.91 10.40
N GLN A 103 2.48 7.23 11.51
CA GLN A 103 1.66 8.45 11.63
C GLN A 103 2.52 9.72 11.64
N GLU A 104 3.66 9.69 12.33
CA GLU A 104 4.66 10.78 12.31
C GLU A 104 5.22 11.03 10.90
N ASP A 105 5.40 9.96 10.12
CA ASP A 105 5.82 10.02 8.73
C ASP A 105 4.69 10.46 7.75
N GLY A 106 3.51 10.77 8.27
CA GLY A 106 2.40 11.35 7.52
C GLY A 106 1.39 10.35 6.97
N PHE A 107 1.47 9.06 7.30
CA PHE A 107 0.49 8.07 6.87
C PHE A 107 -0.75 8.07 7.76
N GLN A 108 -1.92 7.87 7.15
CA GLN A 108 -3.14 7.52 7.86
C GLN A 108 -3.15 6.02 8.12
N VAL A 109 -3.19 5.59 9.38
CA VAL A 109 -3.06 4.17 9.74
C VAL A 109 -4.34 3.63 10.34
N TYR A 110 -4.87 2.57 9.72
CA TYR A 110 -5.95 1.75 10.27
C TYR A 110 -5.40 0.41 10.74
N THR A 111 -6.11 -0.23 11.66
CA THR A 111 -5.73 -1.55 12.17
C THR A 111 -6.87 -2.55 11.98
N VAL A 112 -6.50 -3.79 11.77
CA VAL A 112 -7.42 -4.90 11.61
C VAL A 112 -6.85 -6.17 12.25
N LYS A 113 -7.71 -7.07 12.70
CA LYS A 113 -7.30 -8.39 13.24
C LYS A 113 -6.49 -9.16 12.18
N LYS A 114 -5.53 -9.95 12.64
CA LYS A 114 -4.63 -10.72 11.78
C LYS A 114 -5.37 -11.55 10.73
N ASP A 115 -6.43 -12.25 11.14
CA ASP A 115 -7.20 -13.13 10.25
C ASP A 115 -7.90 -12.39 9.10
N LEU A 116 -8.22 -11.12 9.33
CA LEU A 116 -8.87 -10.25 8.35
C LEU A 116 -7.87 -9.40 7.53
N HIS A 117 -6.62 -9.33 7.98
CA HIS A 117 -5.60 -8.50 7.34
C HIS A 117 -5.22 -9.01 5.95
N GLU A 118 -5.12 -10.32 5.78
CA GLU A 118 -4.66 -10.94 4.52
C GLU A 118 -5.77 -11.07 3.47
N ILE A 119 -7.02 -10.79 3.86
CA ILE A 119 -8.18 -10.93 2.96
C ILE A 119 -8.22 -9.78 1.96
N GLY A 120 -8.27 -10.11 0.68
CA GLY A 120 -8.42 -9.13 -0.40
C GLY A 120 -7.14 -8.37 -0.75
N ILE A 121 -5.96 -8.84 -0.35
CA ILE A 121 -4.70 -8.23 -0.78
C ILE A 121 -4.45 -8.56 -2.26
N THR A 122 -4.16 -7.53 -3.03
CA THR A 122 -3.67 -7.62 -4.40
C THR A 122 -2.40 -6.79 -4.56
N THR A 123 -1.80 -6.83 -5.74
CA THR A 123 -0.59 -6.07 -6.05
C THR A 123 -0.91 -5.05 -7.14
N MET A 124 -0.52 -3.80 -6.91
CA MET A 124 -0.68 -2.70 -7.86
C MET A 124 0.66 -2.00 -8.07
N LEU A 125 0.81 -1.33 -9.21
CA LEU A 125 2.00 -0.56 -9.52
C LEU A 125 1.82 0.89 -9.05
N THR A 126 2.85 1.43 -8.41
CA THR A 126 2.95 2.87 -8.15
C THR A 126 3.17 3.64 -9.46
N SER A 127 3.05 4.96 -9.45
CA SER A 127 3.36 5.82 -10.60
C SER A 127 4.83 5.69 -11.07
N PHE A 128 5.71 5.17 -10.21
CA PHE A 128 7.12 4.87 -10.53
C PHE A 128 7.34 3.44 -11.03
N GLY A 129 6.28 2.62 -11.14
CA GLY A 129 6.36 1.25 -11.64
C GLY A 129 6.76 0.20 -10.59
N HIS A 130 6.80 0.54 -9.31
CA HIS A 130 7.07 -0.43 -8.25
C HIS A 130 5.80 -1.13 -7.78
N SER A 131 5.90 -2.44 -7.52
CA SER A 131 4.81 -3.25 -6.99
C SER A 131 4.63 -3.02 -5.50
N VAL A 132 3.39 -2.72 -5.08
CA VAL A 132 3.03 -2.55 -3.67
C VAL A 132 1.72 -3.29 -3.36
N PRO A 133 1.54 -3.76 -2.10
CA PRO A 133 0.31 -4.42 -1.70
C PRO A 133 -0.81 -3.40 -1.50
N VAL A 134 -1.95 -3.66 -2.11
CA VAL A 134 -3.17 -2.84 -2.03
C VAL A 134 -4.36 -3.77 -1.80
N TYR A 135 -5.37 -3.35 -1.05
CA TYR A 135 -6.61 -4.11 -0.99
C TYR A 135 -7.40 -4.00 -2.30
N ASP A 136 -8.05 -5.08 -2.72
CA ASP A 136 -8.92 -5.08 -3.90
C ASP A 136 -10.15 -4.17 -3.73
N MET A 137 -10.90 -3.95 -4.82
CA MET A 137 -12.05 -3.04 -4.82
C MET A 137 -13.11 -3.46 -3.80
N GLU A 138 -13.43 -4.74 -3.74
CA GLU A 138 -14.48 -5.29 -2.88
C GLU A 138 -14.11 -5.16 -1.40
N ARG A 139 -12.86 -5.45 -1.06
CA ARG A 139 -12.36 -5.23 0.28
C ARG A 139 -12.36 -3.75 0.65
N THR A 140 -11.95 -2.89 -0.27
CA THR A 140 -11.90 -1.44 -0.06
C THR A 140 -13.28 -0.86 0.24
N ILE A 141 -14.31 -1.26 -0.49
CA ILE A 141 -15.70 -0.86 -0.21
C ILE A 141 -16.11 -1.26 1.22
N CYS A 142 -15.79 -2.47 1.64
CA CYS A 142 -16.08 -2.94 3.00
C CYS A 142 -15.31 -2.15 4.07
N ASP A 143 -14.04 -1.82 3.83
CA ASP A 143 -13.23 -1.03 4.75
C ASP A 143 -13.76 0.39 4.92
N LEU A 144 -14.21 1.04 3.83
CA LEU A 144 -14.85 2.35 3.89
C LEU A 144 -16.11 2.34 4.76
N LEU A 145 -16.99 1.34 4.59
CA LEU A 145 -18.17 1.19 5.43
C LEU A 145 -17.87 0.93 6.89
N ARG A 146 -16.85 0.13 7.14
CA ARG A 146 -16.39 -0.18 8.48
C ARG A 146 -15.83 1.07 9.19
N SER A 147 -15.12 1.90 8.45
CA SER A 147 -14.50 3.14 8.93
C SER A 147 -15.35 4.40 8.71
N ARG A 148 -16.64 4.26 8.40
CA ARG A 148 -17.54 5.35 7.98
C ARG A 148 -17.63 6.55 8.92
N LYS A 149 -17.27 6.39 10.19
CA LYS A 149 -17.19 7.49 11.15
C LYS A 149 -16.06 8.47 10.87
N ASN A 150 -15.03 7.99 10.16
CA ASN A 150 -13.79 8.73 9.88
C ASN A 150 -13.66 9.10 8.39
N ILE A 151 -14.66 8.80 7.57
CA ILE A 151 -14.66 8.98 6.13
C ILE A 151 -15.87 9.82 5.75
N GLU A 152 -15.68 10.77 4.85
CA GLU A 152 -16.78 11.53 4.29
C GLU A 152 -17.73 10.59 3.53
N MET A 153 -19.02 10.65 3.86
CA MET A 153 -20.02 9.78 3.26
C MET A 153 -20.11 9.96 1.74
N GLN A 154 -19.84 11.18 1.25
CA GLN A 154 -19.82 11.46 -0.18
C GLN A 154 -18.74 10.65 -0.91
N VAL A 155 -17.55 10.54 -0.31
CA VAL A 155 -16.44 9.71 -0.86
C VAL A 155 -16.87 8.27 -1.03
N PHE A 156 -17.52 7.70 -0.01
CA PHE A 156 -18.05 6.34 -0.07
C PHE A 156 -19.14 6.18 -1.16
N GLN A 157 -20.11 7.08 -1.21
CA GLN A 157 -21.21 7.02 -2.19
C GLN A 157 -20.68 7.13 -3.62
N ASP A 158 -19.75 8.03 -3.88
CA ASP A 158 -19.15 8.21 -5.20
C ASP A 158 -18.33 6.97 -5.60
N ALA A 159 -17.54 6.43 -4.68
CA ALA A 159 -16.80 5.20 -4.90
C ALA A 159 -17.71 4.01 -5.22
N LEU A 160 -18.82 3.85 -4.48
CA LEU A 160 -19.78 2.78 -4.73
C LEU A 160 -20.49 2.93 -6.08
N LYS A 161 -20.84 4.16 -6.49
CA LYS A 161 -21.39 4.45 -7.83
C LYS A 161 -20.39 4.10 -8.94
N GLN A 162 -19.11 4.46 -8.78
CA GLN A 162 -18.06 4.10 -9.74
C GLN A 162 -17.86 2.57 -9.80
N TYR A 163 -17.80 1.91 -8.65
CA TYR A 163 -17.72 0.46 -8.56
C TYR A 163 -18.90 -0.23 -9.28
N ALA A 164 -20.15 0.26 -9.10
CA ALA A 164 -21.33 -0.31 -9.74
C ALA A 164 -21.25 -0.29 -11.28
N LYS A 165 -20.55 0.69 -11.87
CA LYS A 165 -20.34 0.81 -13.32
C LYS A 165 -19.23 -0.10 -13.85
N ARG A 166 -18.38 -0.65 -13.00
CA ARG A 166 -17.24 -1.48 -13.40
C ARG A 166 -17.71 -2.80 -14.00
N LYS A 167 -17.09 -3.20 -15.09
CA LYS A 167 -17.31 -4.52 -15.72
C LYS A 167 -16.63 -5.64 -14.97
N ASP A 168 -15.52 -5.34 -14.32
CA ASP A 168 -14.69 -6.26 -13.53
C ASP A 168 -15.11 -6.36 -12.06
N LYS A 169 -16.25 -5.75 -11.66
CA LYS A 169 -16.80 -5.88 -10.30
C LYS A 169 -17.20 -7.32 -9.99
N ASN A 170 -16.99 -7.71 -8.74
CA ASN A 170 -17.36 -9.02 -8.23
C ASN A 170 -18.32 -8.91 -7.03
N LEU A 171 -19.62 -8.79 -7.34
CA LEU A 171 -20.66 -8.63 -6.31
C LEU A 171 -20.73 -9.81 -5.33
N ARG A 172 -20.42 -11.03 -5.80
CA ARG A 172 -20.38 -12.21 -4.94
C ARG A 172 -19.28 -12.08 -3.90
N MET A 173 -18.07 -11.64 -4.32
CA MET A 173 -16.96 -11.42 -3.43
C MET A 173 -17.20 -10.27 -2.49
N LEU A 174 -17.81 -9.17 -2.99
CA LEU A 174 -18.22 -8.03 -2.18
C LEU A 174 -19.13 -8.44 -1.02
N MET A 175 -20.17 -9.23 -1.31
CA MET A 175 -21.08 -9.71 -0.27
C MET A 175 -20.42 -10.68 0.70
N LYS A 176 -19.50 -11.52 0.22
CA LYS A 176 -18.70 -12.40 1.09
C LYS A 176 -17.85 -11.59 2.07
N TYR A 177 -17.13 -10.58 1.58
CA TYR A 177 -16.33 -9.70 2.45
C TYR A 177 -17.22 -8.90 3.39
N ALA A 178 -18.34 -8.38 2.91
CA ALA A 178 -19.28 -7.62 3.74
C ALA A 178 -19.80 -8.42 4.95
N ALA A 179 -20.05 -9.72 4.76
CA ALA A 179 -20.41 -10.63 5.87
C ALA A 179 -19.24 -10.81 6.85
N MET A 180 -18.03 -11.04 6.36
CA MET A 180 -16.82 -11.21 7.18
C MET A 180 -16.49 -9.96 8.00
N PHE A 181 -16.73 -8.77 7.45
CA PHE A 181 -16.46 -7.48 8.08
C PHE A 181 -17.67 -6.89 8.82
N HIS A 182 -18.78 -7.64 8.89
CA HIS A 182 -20.02 -7.24 9.57
C HIS A 182 -20.65 -5.92 9.05
N VAL A 183 -20.52 -5.67 7.76
CA VAL A 183 -21.10 -4.48 7.08
C VAL A 183 -22.18 -4.84 6.07
N GLU A 184 -22.58 -6.10 5.99
CA GLU A 184 -23.53 -6.61 4.99
C GLU A 184 -24.87 -5.85 5.00
N LYS A 185 -25.47 -5.65 6.16
CA LYS A 185 -26.78 -4.97 6.29
C LYS A 185 -26.74 -3.54 5.73
N ILE A 186 -25.69 -2.80 6.10
CA ILE A 186 -25.55 -1.41 5.66
C ILE A 186 -25.20 -1.34 4.18
N LEU A 187 -24.36 -2.25 3.67
CA LEU A 187 -24.03 -2.32 2.26
C LEU A 187 -25.28 -2.58 1.41
N ARG A 188 -26.15 -3.50 1.82
CA ARG A 188 -27.43 -3.79 1.10
C ARG A 188 -28.28 -2.55 0.95
N LEU A 189 -28.44 -1.75 2.02
CA LEU A 189 -29.21 -0.49 1.95
C LEU A 189 -28.66 0.47 0.89
N TYR A 190 -27.34 0.60 0.78
CA TYR A 190 -26.73 1.46 -0.25
C TYR A 190 -26.89 0.88 -1.66
N LEU A 191 -26.75 -0.43 -1.83
CA LEU A 191 -26.95 -1.07 -3.13
C LEU A 191 -28.39 -0.94 -3.61
N GLU A 192 -29.37 -1.11 -2.73
CA GLU A 192 -30.79 -0.93 -3.06
C GLU A 192 -31.15 0.52 -3.47
N MET A 193 -30.43 1.51 -2.94
CA MET A 193 -30.63 2.91 -3.34
C MET A 193 -29.94 3.28 -4.67
N LEU A 194 -28.95 2.48 -5.11
CA LEU A 194 -28.15 2.78 -6.30
C LEU A 194 -28.51 1.93 -7.53
N LEU A 195 -29.21 0.82 -7.33
CA LEU A 195 -29.67 -0.11 -8.36
C LEU A 195 -31.16 -0.01 -8.58
#